data_79e9dd8e5070c8f64d2cc95565e99c93
#
_entry.id   79e9dd8e5070c8f64d2cc95565e99c93
#
_cell.length_a   1.000
_cell.length_b   1.000
_cell.length_c   1.000
_cell.angle_alpha   90.00
_cell.angle_beta   90.00
_cell.angle_gamma   90.00
#
_symmetry.space_group_name_H-M   'P 1'
#
loop_
_entity.id
_entity.type
_entity.pdbx_description
1 polymer ?
#
loop_
_entity_poly.entity_id
_entity_poly.type
_entity_poly.pdbx_seq_one_letter_code
_entity_poly.pdbx_strand_id
1 'polypeptide(L)'
;DHGIGKSTLASQFPDPIFISTEDGLDTLDVVSFDRAESAKMVAENIQTLLSGEHTFKTCVIDSVDWLVEPLIVKSVEETYDAKELSYGRDKVKVCEEFREILQGLDYLREHKGMNVVLIAHSAVNKFEDPRTEPFDKYEPKLPKYCNSLLQEWVDALCFAAFDVVIRKADTGFNTTKNRGVSSGDRFLHFQPNPAFAAKNRFDCPEKIEMSFDNLSEVIPVFS
;
A
#
# COMPACT_ATOMS: atom_id res chain seq x y z
N ASP A 1 3.31 4.10 8.89
CA ASP A 1 2.88 3.96 10.29
C ASP A 1 1.35 3.83 10.36
N HIS A 2 0.86 3.17 11.43
CA HIS A 2 -0.57 3.18 11.77
C HIS A 2 -1.00 4.60 12.15
N GLY A 3 -2.24 4.97 11.79
CA GLY A 3 -2.80 6.28 12.19
C GLY A 3 -2.23 7.50 11.47
N ILE A 4 -1.41 7.36 10.43
CA ILE A 4 -0.89 8.50 9.67
C ILE A 4 -1.93 9.16 8.75
N GLY A 5 -3.11 8.54 8.57
CA GLY A 5 -4.20 9.08 7.76
C GLY A 5 -4.24 8.57 6.31
N LYS A 6 -3.77 7.35 6.04
CA LYS A 6 -3.81 6.75 4.69
C LYS A 6 -5.23 6.62 4.16
N SER A 7 -6.13 6.02 4.95
CA SER A 7 -7.56 5.85 4.59
C SER A 7 -8.26 7.21 4.44
N THR A 8 -7.92 8.18 5.31
CA THR A 8 -8.41 9.57 5.20
C THR A 8 -7.93 10.23 3.91
N LEU A 9 -6.69 10.01 3.48
CA LEU A 9 -6.23 10.50 2.19
C LEU A 9 -6.98 9.83 1.04
N ALA A 10 -7.13 8.50 1.09
CA ALA A 10 -7.84 7.76 0.04
C ALA A 10 -9.32 8.15 -0.07
N SER A 11 -9.96 8.57 1.03
CA SER A 11 -11.34 9.06 1.01
C SER A 11 -11.53 10.40 0.27
N GLN A 12 -10.44 11.13 0.02
CA GLN A 12 -10.48 12.41 -0.71
C GLN A 12 -10.36 12.24 -2.24
N PHE A 13 -10.10 11.02 -2.72
CA PHE A 13 -10.05 10.74 -4.14
C PHE A 13 -11.44 10.88 -4.80
N PRO A 14 -11.51 11.08 -6.12
CA PRO A 14 -12.78 11.21 -6.83
C PRO A 14 -13.68 9.98 -6.66
N ASP A 15 -14.90 10.17 -6.17
CA ASP A 15 -15.95 9.15 -6.04
C ASP A 15 -15.41 7.77 -5.59
N PRO A 16 -14.78 7.66 -4.39
CA PRO A 16 -14.11 6.46 -3.96
C PRO A 16 -15.09 5.39 -3.51
N ILE A 17 -14.78 4.13 -3.83
CA ILE A 17 -15.39 2.95 -3.22
C ILE A 17 -14.31 2.08 -2.60
N PHE A 18 -14.52 1.67 -1.36
CA PHE A 18 -13.56 0.89 -0.60
C PHE A 18 -13.89 -0.60 -0.63
N ILE A 19 -12.87 -1.41 -0.85
CA ILE A 19 -12.86 -2.85 -0.57
C ILE A 19 -11.96 -3.02 0.65
N SER A 20 -12.59 -3.12 1.82
CA SER A 20 -11.90 -3.24 3.09
C SER A 20 -11.55 -4.69 3.39
N THR A 21 -10.33 -4.95 3.82
CA THR A 21 -9.85 -6.27 4.27
C THR A 21 -9.56 -6.30 5.77
N GLU A 22 -9.59 -5.13 6.42
CA GLU A 22 -9.42 -4.97 7.86
C GLU A 22 -10.45 -4.00 8.43
N ASP A 23 -10.59 -3.92 9.75
CA ASP A 23 -11.43 -2.93 10.41
C ASP A 23 -10.74 -1.56 10.39
N GLY A 24 -11.52 -0.47 10.36
CA GLY A 24 -10.95 0.88 10.48
C GLY A 24 -11.63 1.96 9.63
N LEU A 25 -12.66 1.63 8.87
CA LEU A 25 -13.45 2.59 8.08
C LEU A 25 -14.61 3.23 8.86
N ASP A 26 -14.96 2.72 10.04
CA ASP A 26 -16.13 3.14 10.81
C ASP A 26 -16.18 4.65 11.15
N THR A 27 -15.04 5.31 11.15
CA THR A 27 -14.91 6.74 11.44
C THR A 27 -14.88 7.62 10.19
N LEU A 28 -14.93 7.02 9.00
CA LEU A 28 -14.89 7.72 7.72
C LEU A 28 -16.27 7.63 7.04
N ASP A 29 -16.73 8.76 6.53
CA ASP A 29 -17.94 8.81 5.70
C ASP A 29 -17.56 8.46 4.25
N VAL A 30 -17.49 7.16 3.97
CA VAL A 30 -17.11 6.62 2.67
C VAL A 30 -18.04 5.49 2.25
N VAL A 31 -18.19 5.30 0.95
CA VAL A 31 -18.86 4.12 0.41
C VAL A 31 -17.91 2.94 0.44
N SER A 32 -18.33 1.83 1.02
CA SER A 32 -17.54 0.60 1.07
C SER A 32 -18.41 -0.63 0.81
N PHE A 33 -17.80 -1.67 0.29
CA PHE A 33 -18.36 -3.02 0.44
C PHE A 33 -18.25 -3.47 1.89
N ASP A 34 -19.01 -4.50 2.26
CA ASP A 34 -18.79 -5.20 3.52
C ASP A 34 -17.34 -5.67 3.60
N ARG A 35 -16.78 -5.69 4.82
CA ARG A 35 -15.40 -6.14 5.03
C ARG A 35 -15.21 -7.54 4.45
N ALA A 36 -14.24 -7.67 3.56
CA ALA A 36 -13.92 -8.93 2.92
C ALA A 36 -13.26 -9.89 3.92
N GLU A 37 -13.84 -11.06 4.08
CA GLU A 37 -13.35 -12.14 4.95
C GLU A 37 -12.59 -13.23 4.17
N SER A 38 -12.50 -13.09 2.85
CA SER A 38 -11.78 -14.00 1.97
C SER A 38 -11.27 -13.29 0.71
N ALA A 39 -10.23 -13.82 0.09
CA ALA A 39 -9.73 -13.34 -1.20
C ALA A 39 -10.82 -13.43 -2.29
N LYS A 40 -11.67 -14.46 -2.23
CA LYS A 40 -12.81 -14.62 -3.13
C LYS A 40 -13.80 -13.44 -3.04
N MET A 41 -14.12 -12.93 -1.83
CA MET A 41 -14.98 -11.75 -1.68
C MET A 41 -14.35 -10.51 -2.30
N VAL A 42 -13.03 -10.33 -2.20
CA VAL A 42 -12.34 -9.22 -2.87
C VAL A 42 -12.48 -9.34 -4.39
N ALA A 43 -12.28 -10.54 -4.95
CA ALA A 43 -12.46 -10.78 -6.38
C ALA A 43 -13.93 -10.55 -6.84
N GLU A 44 -14.91 -10.97 -6.03
CA GLU A 44 -16.34 -10.75 -6.29
C GLU A 44 -16.71 -9.26 -6.24
N ASN A 45 -16.14 -8.49 -5.31
CA ASN A 45 -16.33 -7.04 -5.24
C ASN A 45 -15.75 -6.33 -6.48
N ILE A 46 -14.55 -6.71 -6.92
CA ILE A 46 -13.96 -6.21 -8.17
C ILE A 46 -14.84 -6.58 -9.37
N GLN A 47 -15.32 -7.82 -9.44
CA GLN A 47 -16.21 -8.28 -10.51
C GLN A 47 -17.55 -7.52 -10.50
N THR A 48 -18.07 -7.16 -9.35
CA THR A 48 -19.29 -6.36 -9.22
C THR A 48 -19.08 -4.95 -9.81
N LEU A 49 -17.93 -4.33 -9.56
CA LEU A 49 -17.58 -3.06 -10.19
C LEU A 49 -17.38 -3.19 -11.70
N LEU A 50 -16.79 -4.28 -12.17
CA LEU A 50 -16.60 -4.50 -13.61
C LEU A 50 -17.91 -4.68 -14.36
N SER A 51 -18.87 -5.42 -13.80
CA SER A 51 -20.12 -5.77 -14.47
C SER A 51 -21.26 -4.79 -14.23
N GLY A 52 -21.24 -4.06 -13.10
CA GLY A 52 -22.28 -3.14 -12.69
C GLY A 52 -22.21 -1.76 -13.36
N GLU A 53 -23.35 -1.08 -13.40
CA GLU A 53 -23.42 0.36 -13.70
C GLU A 53 -23.23 1.14 -12.41
N HIS A 54 -22.25 2.02 -12.35
CA HIS A 54 -21.95 2.87 -11.19
C HIS A 54 -21.22 4.15 -11.59
N THR A 55 -21.15 5.10 -10.66
CA THR A 55 -20.47 6.39 -10.85
C THR A 55 -19.11 6.49 -10.17
N PHE A 56 -18.67 5.43 -9.47
CA PHE A 56 -17.38 5.42 -8.77
C PHE A 56 -16.21 5.64 -9.75
N LYS A 57 -15.24 6.44 -9.32
CA LYS A 57 -14.04 6.78 -10.08
C LYS A 57 -12.76 6.19 -9.49
N THR A 58 -12.80 5.78 -8.24
CA THR A 58 -11.62 5.24 -7.54
C THR A 58 -12.01 3.98 -6.79
N CYS A 59 -11.26 2.89 -7.03
CA CYS A 59 -11.31 1.67 -6.23
C CYS A 59 -10.15 1.68 -5.23
N VAL A 60 -10.47 1.59 -3.94
CA VAL A 60 -9.49 1.58 -2.85
C VAL A 60 -9.46 0.21 -2.21
N ILE A 61 -8.28 -0.43 -2.13
CA ILE A 61 -8.05 -1.63 -1.31
C ILE A 61 -7.41 -1.19 0.01
N ASP A 62 -8.09 -1.41 1.12
CA ASP A 62 -7.62 -1.06 2.47
C ASP A 62 -7.68 -2.27 3.42
N SER A 63 -6.60 -2.98 3.61
CA SER A 63 -5.24 -2.81 3.09
C SER A 63 -4.76 -4.03 2.28
N VAL A 64 -3.78 -3.82 1.40
CA VAL A 64 -3.25 -4.90 0.55
C VAL A 64 -2.44 -5.93 1.32
N ASP A 65 -1.86 -5.55 2.45
CA ASP A 65 -1.15 -6.51 3.31
C ASP A 65 -2.13 -7.47 4.00
N TRP A 66 -3.30 -7.03 4.44
CA TRP A 66 -4.35 -7.91 4.93
C TRP A 66 -5.01 -8.73 3.82
N LEU A 67 -5.05 -8.22 2.59
CA LEU A 67 -5.48 -9.01 1.43
C LEU A 67 -4.53 -10.19 1.21
N VAL A 68 -3.22 -9.98 1.25
CA VAL A 68 -2.24 -11.06 1.00
C VAL A 68 -2.12 -11.96 2.23
N GLU A 69 -1.92 -11.39 3.40
CA GLU A 69 -1.87 -12.10 4.68
C GLU A 69 -2.94 -11.53 5.63
N PRO A 70 -4.02 -12.22 5.95
CA PRO A 70 -4.21 -13.67 5.82
C PRO A 70 -5.05 -14.16 4.65
N LEU A 71 -5.75 -13.29 3.86
CA LEU A 71 -6.86 -13.76 3.03
C LEU A 71 -6.42 -14.67 1.87
N ILE A 72 -5.40 -14.27 1.09
CA ILE A 72 -4.88 -15.09 -0.02
C ILE A 72 -4.13 -16.30 0.53
N VAL A 73 -3.32 -16.15 1.57
CA VAL A 73 -2.61 -17.30 2.17
C VAL A 73 -3.59 -18.37 2.63
N LYS A 74 -4.65 -17.97 3.33
CA LYS A 74 -5.70 -18.89 3.77
C LYS A 74 -6.44 -19.55 2.60
N SER A 75 -6.76 -18.80 1.55
CA SER A 75 -7.39 -19.32 0.32
C SER A 75 -6.54 -20.43 -0.31
N VAL A 76 -5.23 -20.21 -0.40
CA VAL A 76 -4.27 -21.19 -0.93
C VAL A 76 -4.19 -22.44 -0.04
N GLU A 77 -4.13 -22.27 1.28
CA GLU A 77 -4.09 -23.39 2.25
C GLU A 77 -5.37 -24.22 2.24
N GLU A 78 -6.52 -23.61 1.97
CA GLU A 78 -7.82 -24.29 1.86
C GLU A 78 -8.01 -24.99 0.50
N THR A 79 -7.35 -24.50 -0.55
CA THR A 79 -7.51 -25.01 -1.92
C THR A 79 -6.59 -26.15 -2.26
N TYR A 80 -5.36 -26.15 -1.75
CA TYR A 80 -4.31 -27.09 -2.11
C TYR A 80 -3.89 -27.96 -0.92
N ASP A 81 -3.52 -29.21 -1.17
CA ASP A 81 -3.02 -30.09 -0.12
C ASP A 81 -1.55 -29.80 0.25
N ALA A 82 -1.10 -30.31 1.41
CA ALA A 82 0.25 -30.07 1.95
C ALA A 82 1.37 -30.56 1.00
N LYS A 83 1.10 -31.55 0.13
CA LYS A 83 2.07 -32.05 -0.84
C LYS A 83 2.18 -31.08 -2.03
N GLU A 84 1.06 -30.53 -2.46
CA GLU A 84 1.02 -29.50 -3.52
C GLU A 84 1.71 -28.21 -3.08
N LEU A 85 1.60 -27.86 -1.80
CA LEU A 85 2.22 -26.64 -1.21
C LEU A 85 3.67 -26.85 -0.77
N SER A 86 4.21 -28.06 -0.86
CA SER A 86 5.58 -28.36 -0.41
C SER A 86 6.65 -27.69 -1.30
N TYR A 87 7.87 -27.56 -0.76
CA TYR A 87 9.06 -27.02 -1.44
C TYR A 87 8.89 -25.58 -1.98
N GLY A 88 8.17 -24.73 -1.26
CA GLY A 88 7.97 -23.32 -1.61
C GLY A 88 6.92 -23.08 -2.69
N ARG A 89 6.13 -24.10 -3.09
CA ARG A 89 5.02 -23.94 -4.02
C ARG A 89 3.86 -23.15 -3.45
N ASP A 90 3.69 -23.15 -2.13
CA ASP A 90 2.79 -22.25 -1.40
C ASP A 90 2.98 -20.79 -1.83
N LYS A 91 4.22 -20.31 -1.85
CA LYS A 91 4.58 -18.95 -2.26
C LYS A 91 4.21 -18.66 -3.72
N VAL A 92 4.39 -19.65 -4.60
CA VAL A 92 4.03 -19.52 -6.02
C VAL A 92 2.51 -19.38 -6.15
N LYS A 93 1.74 -20.19 -5.41
CA LYS A 93 0.27 -20.15 -5.44
C LYS A 93 -0.27 -18.83 -4.88
N VAL A 94 0.26 -18.35 -3.76
CA VAL A 94 -0.09 -17.03 -3.22
C VAL A 94 0.21 -15.92 -4.24
N CYS A 95 1.35 -15.98 -4.92
CA CYS A 95 1.71 -15.00 -5.94
C CYS A 95 0.82 -15.08 -7.20
N GLU A 96 0.38 -16.28 -7.60
CA GLU A 96 -0.56 -16.48 -8.69
C GLU A 96 -1.92 -15.85 -8.35
N GLU A 97 -2.50 -16.15 -7.20
CA GLU A 97 -3.77 -15.59 -6.76
C GLU A 97 -3.70 -14.07 -6.58
N PHE A 98 -2.61 -13.54 -6.01
CA PHE A 98 -2.41 -12.10 -5.91
C PHE A 98 -2.32 -11.43 -7.29
N ARG A 99 -1.68 -12.08 -8.27
CA ARG A 99 -1.63 -11.58 -9.65
C ARG A 99 -3.01 -11.53 -10.30
N GLU A 100 -3.88 -12.49 -10.03
CA GLU A 100 -5.26 -12.49 -10.52
C GLU A 100 -6.06 -11.31 -9.97
N ILE A 101 -5.89 -10.98 -8.68
CA ILE A 101 -6.50 -9.77 -8.08
C ILE A 101 -5.97 -8.51 -8.76
N LEU A 102 -4.64 -8.37 -8.93
CA LEU A 102 -4.05 -7.21 -9.61
C LEU A 102 -4.55 -7.08 -11.06
N GLN A 103 -4.74 -8.19 -11.76
CA GLN A 103 -5.31 -8.22 -13.10
C GLN A 103 -6.78 -7.75 -13.12
N GLY A 104 -7.57 -8.13 -12.11
CA GLY A 104 -8.92 -7.61 -11.94
C GLY A 104 -8.94 -6.08 -11.75
N LEU A 105 -7.99 -5.54 -10.99
CA LEU A 105 -7.81 -4.10 -10.82
C LEU A 105 -7.35 -3.40 -12.11
N ASP A 106 -6.51 -4.05 -12.93
CA ASP A 106 -6.15 -3.54 -14.26
C ASP A 106 -7.39 -3.43 -15.16
N TYR A 107 -8.29 -4.39 -15.13
CA TYR A 107 -9.55 -4.32 -15.89
C TYR A 107 -10.45 -3.17 -15.43
N LEU A 108 -10.52 -2.84 -14.12
CA LEU A 108 -11.23 -1.65 -13.64
C LEU A 108 -10.63 -0.37 -14.24
N ARG A 109 -9.31 -0.28 -14.29
CA ARG A 109 -8.60 0.84 -14.86
C ARG A 109 -8.84 0.97 -16.37
N GLU A 110 -8.71 -0.13 -17.11
CA GLU A 110 -8.79 -0.14 -18.56
C GLU A 110 -10.22 0.00 -19.11
N HIS A 111 -11.19 -0.67 -18.47
CA HIS A 111 -12.55 -0.75 -19.01
C HIS A 111 -13.55 0.17 -18.32
N LYS A 112 -13.29 0.57 -17.08
CA LYS A 112 -14.15 1.49 -16.31
C LYS A 112 -13.52 2.87 -16.11
N GLY A 113 -12.24 3.05 -16.49
CA GLY A 113 -11.52 4.31 -16.31
C GLY A 113 -11.35 4.67 -14.83
N MET A 114 -11.33 3.69 -13.94
CA MET A 114 -11.19 3.91 -12.50
C MET A 114 -9.73 4.08 -12.11
N ASN A 115 -9.48 4.97 -11.16
CA ASN A 115 -8.22 4.96 -10.42
C ASN A 115 -8.17 3.77 -9.47
N VAL A 116 -6.97 3.24 -9.23
CA VAL A 116 -6.75 2.18 -8.23
C VAL A 116 -5.78 2.69 -7.18
N VAL A 117 -6.22 2.66 -5.93
CA VAL A 117 -5.42 3.05 -4.76
C VAL A 117 -5.26 1.85 -3.85
N LEU A 118 -4.03 1.48 -3.55
CA LEU A 118 -3.70 0.40 -2.63
C LEU A 118 -3.07 0.99 -1.37
N ILE A 119 -3.69 0.73 -0.23
CA ILE A 119 -3.14 1.10 1.07
C ILE A 119 -2.37 -0.10 1.61
N ALA A 120 -1.17 0.14 2.13
CA ALA A 120 -0.35 -0.87 2.78
C ALA A 120 0.22 -0.34 4.10
N HIS A 121 0.37 -1.23 5.06
CA HIS A 121 1.23 -0.97 6.22
C HIS A 121 2.69 -1.12 5.80
N SER A 122 3.57 -0.50 6.57
CA SER A 122 5.01 -0.62 6.37
C SER A 122 5.63 -1.60 7.37
N ALA A 123 6.63 -2.33 6.92
CA ALA A 123 7.51 -3.13 7.76
C ALA A 123 8.96 -2.68 7.56
N VAL A 124 9.77 -2.85 8.61
CA VAL A 124 11.21 -2.63 8.52
C VAL A 124 11.86 -3.96 8.14
N ASN A 125 12.48 -4.00 6.99
CA ASN A 125 13.19 -5.16 6.48
C ASN A 125 14.68 -4.86 6.38
N LYS A 126 15.52 -5.86 6.67
CA LYS A 126 16.95 -5.76 6.45
C LYS A 126 17.24 -5.84 4.95
N PHE A 127 17.88 -4.81 4.43
CA PHE A 127 18.30 -4.75 3.04
C PHE A 127 19.80 -5.05 2.93
N GLU A 128 20.13 -6.05 2.13
CA GLU A 128 21.50 -6.48 1.86
C GLU A 128 21.91 -5.97 0.47
N ASP A 129 22.63 -4.86 0.45
CA ASP A 129 23.25 -4.32 -0.79
C ASP A 129 24.70 -4.79 -0.85
N PRO A 130 25.12 -5.47 -1.93
CA PRO A 130 26.53 -5.91 -2.08
C PRO A 130 27.58 -4.79 -2.04
N ARG A 131 27.15 -3.54 -2.16
CA ARG A 131 28.04 -2.35 -2.20
C ARG A 131 28.20 -1.67 -0.85
N THR A 132 27.37 -2.02 0.16
CA THR A 132 27.36 -1.36 1.46
C THR A 132 27.15 -2.37 2.59
N GLU A 133 27.34 -1.93 3.83
CA GLU A 133 26.87 -2.69 5.00
C GLU A 133 25.34 -2.82 4.96
N PRO A 134 24.76 -3.96 5.42
CA PRO A 134 23.33 -4.14 5.51
C PRO A 134 22.66 -3.05 6.35
N PHE A 135 21.53 -2.54 5.90
CA PHE A 135 20.77 -1.51 6.60
C PHE A 135 19.27 -1.83 6.64
N ASP A 136 18.55 -1.19 7.55
CA ASP A 136 17.12 -1.32 7.70
C ASP A 136 16.37 -0.41 6.72
N LYS A 137 15.32 -0.95 6.06
CA LYS A 137 14.54 -0.25 5.06
C LYS A 137 13.05 -0.46 5.28
N TYR A 138 12.27 0.61 5.22
CA TYR A 138 10.81 0.52 5.19
C TYR A 138 10.33 0.06 3.81
N GLU A 139 9.50 -0.95 3.81
CA GLU A 139 8.84 -1.51 2.63
C GLU A 139 7.38 -1.81 2.94
N PRO A 140 6.49 -1.98 1.93
CA PRO A 140 5.16 -2.53 2.16
C PRO A 140 5.26 -3.84 2.94
N LYS A 141 4.40 -4.00 3.95
CA LYS A 141 4.35 -5.20 4.81
C LYS A 141 3.73 -6.38 4.05
N LEU A 142 4.48 -6.90 3.10
CA LEU A 142 4.09 -8.01 2.24
C LEU A 142 5.19 -9.08 2.21
N PRO A 143 4.85 -10.35 1.96
CA PRO A 143 5.84 -11.35 1.60
C PRO A 143 6.72 -10.86 0.45
N LYS A 144 8.02 -11.11 0.52
CA LYS A 144 9.01 -10.55 -0.42
C LYS A 144 8.63 -10.74 -1.90
N TYR A 145 8.07 -11.89 -2.25
CA TYR A 145 7.66 -12.21 -3.62
C TYR A 145 6.41 -11.41 -4.07
N CYS A 146 5.45 -11.17 -3.17
CA CYS A 146 4.29 -10.31 -3.45
C CYS A 146 4.70 -8.83 -3.46
N ASN A 147 5.62 -8.42 -2.58
CA ASN A 147 6.13 -7.05 -2.54
C ASN A 147 6.84 -6.68 -3.86
N SER A 148 7.67 -7.58 -4.40
CA SER A 148 8.30 -7.35 -5.70
C SER A 148 7.27 -7.20 -6.82
N LEU A 149 6.28 -8.08 -6.87
CA LEU A 149 5.20 -8.01 -7.85
C LEU A 149 4.41 -6.70 -7.74
N LEU A 150 4.05 -6.29 -6.52
CA LEU A 150 3.34 -5.04 -6.29
C LEU A 150 4.14 -3.83 -6.75
N GLN A 151 5.43 -3.76 -6.37
CA GLN A 151 6.31 -2.64 -6.75
C GLN A 151 6.53 -2.56 -8.26
N GLU A 152 6.54 -3.69 -8.98
CA GLU A 152 6.59 -3.70 -10.44
C GLU A 152 5.29 -3.19 -11.06
N TRP A 153 4.15 -3.58 -10.51
CA TRP A 153 2.83 -3.32 -11.05
C TRP A 153 2.39 -1.85 -10.87
N VAL A 154 2.55 -1.25 -9.68
CA VAL A 154 2.10 0.13 -9.42
C VAL A 154 2.86 1.16 -10.25
N ASP A 155 2.21 2.26 -10.62
CA ASP A 155 2.84 3.40 -11.29
C ASP A 155 3.54 4.34 -10.30
N ALA A 156 2.99 4.49 -9.10
CA ALA A 156 3.63 5.20 -7.99
C ALA A 156 3.54 4.39 -6.70
N LEU A 157 4.61 4.37 -5.93
CA LEU A 157 4.67 3.90 -4.56
C LEU A 157 5.14 5.04 -3.69
N CYS A 158 4.27 5.51 -2.80
CA CYS A 158 4.56 6.63 -1.91
C CYS A 158 4.78 6.14 -0.48
N PHE A 159 5.85 6.58 0.16
CA PHE A 159 6.06 6.37 1.58
C PHE A 159 5.47 7.55 2.37
N ALA A 160 4.43 7.28 3.16
CA ALA A 160 3.80 8.27 4.03
C ALA A 160 4.51 8.32 5.39
N ALA A 161 5.04 9.48 5.78
CA ALA A 161 5.75 9.67 7.03
C ALA A 161 5.44 11.03 7.67
N PHE A 162 5.57 11.09 9.00
CA PHE A 162 5.65 12.38 9.70
C PHE A 162 7.01 13.02 9.45
N ASP A 163 7.05 14.34 9.37
CA ASP A 163 8.33 15.06 9.32
C ASP A 163 9.06 14.92 10.65
N VAL A 164 10.26 14.37 10.60
CA VAL A 164 11.09 14.15 11.79
C VAL A 164 12.35 15.00 11.69
N VAL A 165 12.40 16.07 12.48
CA VAL A 165 13.61 16.87 12.65
C VAL A 165 14.45 16.27 13.76
N ILE A 166 15.65 15.79 13.43
CA ILE A 166 16.60 15.32 14.44
C ILE A 166 17.24 16.52 15.11
N ARG A 167 16.88 16.79 16.35
CA ARG A 167 17.58 17.78 17.18
C ARG A 167 18.61 17.08 18.07
N LYS A 168 19.84 17.60 18.05
CA LYS A 168 20.86 17.20 19.03
C LYS A 168 20.49 17.81 20.36
N ALA A 169 20.10 16.97 21.32
CA ALA A 169 19.90 17.40 22.70
C ALA A 169 21.20 17.20 23.48
N ASP A 170 21.73 18.27 24.06
CA ASP A 170 22.84 18.20 24.98
C ASP A 170 22.33 17.65 26.32
N THR A 171 22.78 16.48 26.72
CA THR A 171 22.28 15.80 27.94
C THR A 171 23.23 15.97 29.13
N GLY A 172 24.21 16.91 29.03
CA GLY A 172 25.22 17.09 30.05
C GLY A 172 26.26 15.96 30.09
N PHE A 173 27.46 16.22 30.58
CA PHE A 173 28.57 15.25 30.61
C PHE A 173 29.05 14.74 29.25
N ASN A 174 29.23 15.63 28.25
CA ASN A 174 29.78 15.27 26.92
C ASN A 174 29.02 14.14 26.15
N THR A 175 27.76 13.92 26.45
CA THR A 175 26.92 12.97 25.71
C THR A 175 25.81 13.71 24.96
N THR A 176 25.86 13.69 23.62
CA THR A 176 24.79 14.16 22.72
C THR A 176 23.85 13.00 22.40
N LYS A 177 22.56 13.13 22.74
CA LYS A 177 21.54 12.20 22.26
C LYS A 177 20.74 12.86 21.14
N ASN A 178 20.64 12.17 20.02
CA ASN A 178 19.74 12.56 18.94
C ASN A 178 18.28 12.34 19.40
N ARG A 179 17.46 13.38 19.40
CA ARG A 179 16.04 13.32 19.71
C ARG A 179 15.27 13.69 18.45
N GLY A 180 14.47 12.77 17.92
CA GLY A 180 13.51 13.08 16.89
C GLY A 180 12.39 13.94 17.47
N VAL A 181 12.14 15.10 16.87
CA VAL A 181 10.98 15.95 17.18
C VAL A 181 10.15 15.99 15.90
N SER A 182 8.90 15.52 15.97
CA SER A 182 7.96 15.63 14.85
C SER A 182 7.24 16.97 14.94
N SER A 183 7.11 17.68 13.82
CA SER A 183 6.24 18.86 13.68
C SER A 183 4.75 18.50 13.70
N GLY A 184 4.43 17.24 13.45
CA GLY A 184 3.07 16.76 13.19
C GLY A 184 2.68 16.80 11.72
N ASP A 185 3.47 17.44 10.88
CA ASP A 185 3.24 17.52 9.44
C ASP A 185 3.48 16.15 8.80
N ARG A 186 2.65 15.82 7.81
CA ARG A 186 2.67 14.53 7.12
C ARG A 186 3.04 14.71 5.66
N PHE A 187 3.95 13.88 5.18
CA PHE A 187 4.46 13.94 3.82
C PHE A 187 4.33 12.61 3.09
N LEU A 188 4.16 12.68 1.78
CA LEU A 188 4.31 11.58 0.84
C LEU A 188 5.66 11.71 0.15
N HIS A 189 6.48 10.68 0.25
CA HIS A 189 7.78 10.60 -0.41
C HIS A 189 7.67 9.73 -1.65
N PHE A 190 8.08 10.25 -2.81
CA PHE A 190 7.98 9.59 -4.12
C PHE A 190 9.32 9.05 -4.63
N GLN A 191 10.42 9.56 -4.13
CA GLN A 191 11.75 9.12 -4.55
C GLN A 191 12.30 8.06 -3.58
N PRO A 192 12.81 6.92 -4.10
CA PRO A 192 13.41 5.90 -3.27
C PRO A 192 14.68 6.43 -2.61
N ASN A 193 14.89 6.04 -1.36
CA ASN A 193 16.15 6.28 -0.66
C ASN A 193 16.53 5.05 0.20
N PRO A 194 17.70 5.04 0.84
CA PRO A 194 18.09 3.91 1.68
C PRO A 194 17.09 3.57 2.79
N ALA A 195 16.35 4.55 3.34
CA ALA A 195 15.45 4.32 4.46
C ALA A 195 14.09 3.73 4.06
N PHE A 196 13.63 3.95 2.83
CA PHE A 196 12.31 3.44 2.39
C PHE A 196 12.23 3.15 0.90
N ALA A 197 11.31 2.24 0.54
CA ALA A 197 10.94 1.97 -0.85
C ALA A 197 9.96 3.06 -1.34
N ALA A 198 10.19 3.52 -2.56
CA ALA A 198 9.26 4.38 -3.31
C ALA A 198 9.42 4.13 -4.80
N LYS A 199 8.43 4.53 -5.60
CA LYS A 199 8.47 4.45 -7.07
C LYS A 199 7.71 5.62 -7.65
N ASN A 200 8.19 6.16 -8.75
CA ASN A 200 7.62 7.34 -9.38
C ASN A 200 7.76 7.27 -10.90
N ARG A 201 6.65 7.00 -11.60
CA ARG A 201 6.57 7.05 -13.06
C ARG A 201 6.04 8.39 -13.58
N PHE A 202 5.58 9.28 -12.70
CA PHE A 202 4.94 10.55 -13.07
C PHE A 202 5.84 11.76 -12.92
N ASP A 203 7.12 11.55 -12.59
CA ASP A 203 8.10 12.62 -12.35
C ASP A 203 7.68 13.59 -11.22
N CYS A 204 7.00 13.06 -10.20
CA CYS A 204 6.61 13.83 -9.02
C CYS A 204 7.83 14.34 -8.26
N PRO A 205 7.70 15.44 -7.49
CA PRO A 205 8.72 15.93 -6.57
C PRO A 205 9.18 14.85 -5.57
N GLU A 206 10.32 15.05 -4.94
CA GLU A 206 10.86 14.13 -3.93
C GLU A 206 9.85 13.86 -2.81
N LYS A 207 9.22 14.92 -2.29
CA LYS A 207 8.15 14.84 -1.30
C LYS A 207 7.12 15.95 -1.49
N ILE A 208 5.89 15.67 -1.10
CA ILE A 208 4.80 16.67 -1.00
C ILE A 208 4.11 16.53 0.35
N GLU A 209 3.43 17.57 0.80
CA GLU A 209 2.53 17.47 1.96
C GLU A 209 1.37 16.53 1.63
N MET A 210 0.99 15.69 2.61
CA MET A 210 0.01 14.61 2.43
C MET A 210 -1.41 15.16 2.34
N SER A 211 -1.87 15.47 1.13
CA SER A 211 -3.23 15.85 0.80
C SER A 211 -3.58 15.38 -0.62
N PHE A 212 -4.88 15.24 -0.92
CA PHE A 212 -5.31 14.90 -2.28
C PHE A 212 -5.06 16.08 -3.25
N ASP A 213 -5.25 17.32 -2.79
CA ASP A 213 -5.00 18.51 -3.64
C ASP A 213 -3.56 18.52 -4.16
N ASN A 214 -2.57 18.34 -3.26
CA ASN A 214 -1.17 18.26 -3.67
C ASN A 214 -0.88 17.04 -4.57
N LEU A 215 -1.55 15.90 -4.34
CA LEU A 215 -1.43 14.73 -5.22
C LEU A 215 -1.97 15.01 -6.62
N SER A 216 -3.12 15.67 -6.73
CA SER A 216 -3.76 16.00 -8.00
C SER A 216 -2.95 16.97 -8.85
N GLU A 217 -2.12 17.82 -8.23
CA GLU A 217 -1.21 18.72 -8.94
C GLU A 217 -0.02 17.99 -9.58
N VAL A 218 0.42 16.87 -8.99
CA VAL A 218 1.66 16.19 -9.41
C VAL A 218 1.43 14.86 -10.14
N ILE A 219 0.24 14.27 -10.01
CA ILE A 219 -0.12 13.02 -10.70
C ILE A 219 -1.15 13.34 -11.80
N PRO A 220 -0.78 13.30 -13.09
CA PRO A 220 -1.60 13.78 -14.20
C PRO A 220 -2.96 13.11 -14.36
N VAL A 221 -3.13 11.89 -13.87
CA VAL A 221 -4.41 11.15 -13.96
C VAL A 221 -5.48 11.69 -13.00
N PHE A 222 -5.13 12.59 -12.09
CA PHE A 222 -6.05 13.19 -11.11
C PHE A 222 -6.37 14.67 -11.45
N SER A 223 -5.68 15.26 -12.45
CA SER A 223 -5.86 16.65 -12.89
C SER A 223 -7.00 16.82 -13.88
#